data_5520be25e3ad715dd907914a7541017f
#
_entry.id   5520be25e3ad715dd907914a7541017f
#
_cell.length_a   1.000
_cell.length_b   1.000
_cell.length_c   1.000
_cell.angle_alpha   90.00
_cell.angle_beta   90.00
_cell.angle_gamma   90.00
#
_symmetry.space_group_name_H-M   'P 1'
#
loop_
_entity.id
_entity.type
_entity.pdbx_description
1 polymer ?
#
loop_
_entity_poly.entity_id
_entity_poly.type
_entity_poly.pdbx_seq_one_letter_code
_entity_poly.pdbx_strand_id
1 'polypeptide(L)'
;MEIASIKEVIVVKDYILSLTFSDGLQKYVDIAPFIKEGVSAKLKDLEYFRSVKLNEGYIFWDNGFDFCPNFLYHYTPPPSA
;
A
#
# COMPACT_ATOMS: atom_id res chain seq x y z
N MET A 1 -23.20 3.76 -0.94
CA MET A 1 -22.02 2.95 -1.28
C MET A 1 -20.85 3.37 -0.41
N GLU A 2 -20.24 2.41 0.24
CA GLU A 2 -19.12 2.73 1.12
C GLU A 2 -17.82 2.72 0.35
N ILE A 3 -17.00 3.70 0.65
CA ILE A 3 -15.67 3.81 0.05
C ILE A 3 -14.66 3.46 1.14
N ALA A 4 -13.78 2.51 0.84
CA ALA A 4 -12.75 2.14 1.79
C ALA A 4 -11.82 3.33 2.02
N SER A 5 -11.37 3.46 3.26
CA SER A 5 -10.49 4.55 3.64
C SER A 5 -9.42 3.99 4.58
N ILE A 6 -8.16 4.31 4.30
CA ILE A 6 -7.06 3.83 5.11
C ILE A 6 -6.82 4.82 6.25
N LYS A 7 -6.79 4.28 7.46
CA LYS A 7 -6.62 5.08 8.66
C LYS A 7 -5.17 5.06 9.12
N GLU A 8 -4.46 3.96 8.86
CA GLU A 8 -3.08 3.83 9.29
C GLU A 8 -2.31 2.95 8.32
N VAL A 9 -1.04 3.28 8.09
CA VAL A 9 -0.15 2.48 7.27
C VAL A 9 1.17 2.33 7.99
N ILE A 10 1.66 1.10 8.05
CA ILE A 10 2.94 0.79 8.69
C ILE A 10 3.72 -0.12 7.76
N VAL A 11 4.99 0.20 7.55
CA VAL A 11 5.89 -0.67 6.80
C VAL A 11 6.39 -1.75 7.76
N VAL A 12 5.99 -2.99 7.50
CA VAL A 12 6.32 -4.10 8.39
C VAL A 12 7.72 -4.61 8.15
N LYS A 13 7.98 -5.02 6.91
CA LYS A 13 9.30 -5.46 6.48
C LYS A 13 9.31 -5.53 4.96
N ASP A 14 10.48 -5.41 4.37
CA ASP A 14 10.62 -5.47 2.90
C ASP A 14 9.57 -4.58 2.24
N TYR A 15 8.72 -5.14 1.40
CA TYR A 15 7.69 -4.36 0.69
C TYR A 15 6.29 -4.65 1.22
N ILE A 16 6.19 -5.12 2.46
CA ILE A 16 4.90 -5.46 3.06
C ILE A 16 4.40 -4.32 3.92
N LEU A 17 3.17 -3.91 3.66
CA LEU A 17 2.51 -2.85 4.43
C LEU A 17 1.40 -3.45 5.29
N SER A 18 1.29 -2.95 6.51
CA SER A 18 0.13 -3.22 7.36
C SER A 18 -0.81 -2.03 7.21
N LEU A 19 -2.01 -2.30 6.76
CA LEU A 19 -3.01 -1.27 6.54
C LEU A 19 -4.18 -1.45 7.49
N THR A 20 -4.56 -0.38 8.16
CA THR A 20 -5.77 -0.37 8.99
C THR A 20 -6.77 0.55 8.32
N PHE A 21 -7.94 0.01 8.04
CA PHE A 21 -9.00 0.76 7.38
C PHE A 21 -9.93 1.38 8.40
N SER A 22 -10.70 2.36 7.96
CA SER A 22 -11.57 3.11 8.87
C SER A 22 -12.66 2.26 9.53
N ASP A 23 -13.00 1.13 8.93
CA ASP A 23 -13.99 0.22 9.51
C ASP A 23 -13.37 -0.77 10.51
N GLY A 24 -12.06 -0.64 10.75
CA GLY A 24 -11.37 -1.50 11.69
C GLY A 24 -10.68 -2.70 11.05
N LEU A 25 -10.88 -2.93 9.75
CA LEU A 25 -10.20 -4.02 9.08
C LEU A 25 -8.71 -3.76 9.00
N GLN A 26 -7.92 -4.74 9.36
CA GLN A 26 -6.47 -4.68 9.22
C GLN A 26 -6.03 -5.77 8.28
N LYS A 27 -5.11 -5.43 7.36
CA LYS A 27 -4.59 -6.44 6.46
C LYS A 27 -3.17 -6.11 6.05
N TYR A 28 -2.46 -7.14 5.64
CA TYR A 28 -1.09 -7.02 5.15
C TYR A 28 -1.10 -7.14 3.64
N VAL A 29 -0.43 -6.22 2.98
CA VAL A 29 -0.36 -6.22 1.51
C VAL A 29 1.10 -6.18 1.10
N ASP A 30 1.50 -7.12 0.24
CA ASP A 30 2.84 -7.15 -0.31
C ASP A 30 2.82 -6.32 -1.60
N ILE A 31 3.58 -5.25 -1.61
CA ILE A 31 3.62 -4.32 -2.73
C ILE A 31 4.61 -4.76 -3.80
N ALA A 32 5.51 -5.69 -3.48
CA ALA A 32 6.55 -6.11 -4.41
C ALA A 32 6.02 -6.46 -5.81
N PRO A 33 4.90 -7.21 -5.97
CA PRO A 33 4.40 -7.52 -7.30
C PRO A 33 3.99 -6.31 -8.13
N PHE A 34 3.78 -5.17 -7.50
CA PHE A 34 3.35 -3.95 -8.18
C PHE A 34 4.52 -3.03 -8.51
N ILE A 35 5.72 -3.38 -8.07
CA ILE A 35 6.89 -2.56 -8.33
C ILE A 35 7.47 -2.99 -9.68
N LYS A 36 7.37 -2.10 -10.65
CA LYS A 36 7.78 -2.39 -12.02
C LYS A 36 8.62 -1.23 -12.51
N GLU A 37 8.84 -1.17 -13.81
CA GLU A 37 9.57 -0.06 -14.39
C GLU A 37 8.68 1.18 -14.43
N GLY A 38 9.30 2.32 -14.64
CA GLY A 38 8.57 3.58 -14.68
C GLY A 38 8.42 4.19 -13.29
N VAL A 39 7.25 4.75 -13.02
CA VAL A 39 7.03 5.48 -11.77
C VAL A 39 7.26 4.60 -10.53
N SER A 40 6.83 3.35 -10.59
CA SER A 40 6.94 2.48 -9.43
C SER A 40 8.36 1.95 -9.21
N ALA A 41 9.27 2.09 -10.18
CA ALA A 41 10.62 1.53 -10.06
C ALA A 41 11.38 2.07 -8.85
N LYS A 42 11.13 3.32 -8.48
CA LYS A 42 11.82 3.94 -7.36
C LYS A 42 11.50 3.25 -6.05
N LEU A 43 10.37 2.57 -5.95
CA LEU A 43 9.98 1.85 -4.75
C LEU A 43 10.85 0.63 -4.48
N LYS A 44 11.68 0.22 -5.44
CA LYS A 44 12.63 -0.86 -5.20
C LYS A 44 13.64 -0.48 -4.12
N ASP A 45 13.91 0.81 -3.96
CA ASP A 45 14.74 1.31 -2.89
C ASP A 45 13.93 1.27 -1.60
N LEU A 46 14.33 0.42 -0.66
CA LEU A 46 13.57 0.24 0.58
C LEU A 46 13.44 1.53 1.37
N GLU A 47 14.46 2.36 1.36
CA GLU A 47 14.37 3.64 2.06
C GLU A 47 13.29 4.52 1.47
N TYR A 48 13.22 4.55 0.14
CA TYR A 48 12.17 5.32 -0.51
C TYR A 48 10.81 4.70 -0.25
N PHE A 49 10.73 3.37 -0.31
CA PHE A 49 9.48 2.67 -0.03
C PHE A 49 8.94 3.03 1.35
N ARG A 50 9.83 3.14 2.33
CA ARG A 50 9.43 3.49 3.70
C ARG A 50 8.93 4.90 3.84
N SER A 51 9.13 5.73 2.82
CA SER A 51 8.63 7.11 2.85
C SER A 51 7.16 7.21 2.46
N VAL A 52 6.45 6.08 2.39
CA VAL A 52 5.03 6.06 2.06
C VAL A 52 4.26 7.04 2.94
N LYS A 53 3.31 7.73 2.33
CA LYS A 53 2.51 8.73 3.02
C LYS A 53 1.04 8.36 2.98
N LEU A 54 0.30 8.86 3.95
CA LEU A 54 -1.14 8.64 4.05
C LEU A 54 -1.83 10.00 4.05
N ASN A 55 -2.79 10.16 3.16
CA ASN A 55 -3.57 11.38 3.10
C ASN A 55 -4.96 11.07 2.58
N GLU A 56 -5.97 11.62 3.25
CA GLU A 56 -7.37 11.48 2.83
C GLU A 56 -7.79 10.04 2.55
N GLY A 57 -7.25 9.11 3.33
CA GLY A 57 -7.67 7.72 3.23
C GLY A 57 -6.93 6.89 2.20
N TYR A 58 -5.94 7.44 1.52
CA TYR A 58 -5.16 6.65 0.55
C TYR A 58 -3.66 6.82 0.79
N ILE A 59 -2.88 5.88 0.30
CA ILE A 59 -1.42 5.90 0.46
C ILE A 59 -0.76 6.31 -0.85
N PHE A 60 0.36 7.01 -0.73
CA PHE A 60 1.07 7.49 -1.91
C PHE A 60 2.53 7.76 -1.59
N TRP A 61 3.30 7.93 -2.65
CA TRP A 61 4.72 8.32 -2.57
C TRP A 61 4.90 9.64 -3.32
N ASP A 62 5.97 10.36 -2.97
CA ASP A 62 6.21 11.69 -3.53
C ASP A 62 6.39 11.72 -5.04
N ASN A 63 6.72 10.58 -5.63
CA ASN A 63 6.93 10.52 -7.09
C ASN A 63 5.63 10.41 -7.88
N GLY A 64 4.47 10.48 -7.21
CA GLY A 64 3.17 10.40 -7.87
C GLY A 64 2.56 9.02 -7.90
N PHE A 65 3.26 8.01 -7.40
CA PHE A 65 2.72 6.66 -7.36
C PHE A 65 1.81 6.52 -6.16
N ASP A 66 0.60 5.99 -6.37
CA ASP A 66 -0.36 5.85 -5.28
C ASP A 66 -1.17 4.56 -5.45
N PHE A 67 -1.97 4.26 -4.43
CA PHE A 67 -2.87 3.12 -4.44
C PHE A 67 -4.25 3.56 -4.02
N CYS A 68 -5.25 3.10 -4.76
CA CYS A 68 -6.64 3.32 -4.42
C CYS A 68 -7.00 2.48 -3.19
N PRO A 69 -7.57 3.06 -2.14
CA PRO A 69 -7.91 2.28 -0.95
C PRO A 69 -8.90 1.16 -1.22
N ASN A 70 -9.84 1.35 -2.16
CA ASN A 70 -10.76 0.27 -2.50
C ASN A 70 -10.03 -0.92 -3.11
N PHE A 71 -9.03 -0.66 -3.95
CA PHE A 71 -8.24 -1.73 -4.52
C PHE A 71 -7.55 -2.53 -3.42
N LEU A 72 -6.93 -1.83 -2.48
CA LEU A 72 -6.21 -2.50 -1.39
C LEU A 72 -7.16 -3.21 -0.45
N TYR A 73 -8.34 -2.65 -0.23
CA TYR A 73 -9.34 -3.25 0.64
C TYR A 73 -9.77 -4.63 0.13
N HIS A 74 -9.93 -4.74 -1.18
CA HIS A 74 -10.36 -5.98 -1.80
C HIS A 74 -9.21 -6.85 -2.28
N TYR A 75 -7.98 -6.39 -2.09
CA TYR A 75 -6.82 -7.15 -2.54
C TYR A 75 -6.71 -8.46 -1.78
N THR A 76 -6.54 -9.54 -2.53
CA THR A 76 -6.29 -10.86 -1.95
C THR A 76 -4.94 -11.33 -2.47
N PRO A 77 -3.96 -11.55 -1.59
CA PRO A 77 -2.67 -12.02 -2.07
C PRO A 77 -2.80 -13.39 -2.70
N PRO A 78 -1.98 -13.68 -3.72
CA PRO A 78 -2.01 -15.01 -4.33
C PRO A 78 -1.61 -16.04 -3.30
N PRO A 79 -2.13 -17.27 -3.42
CA PRO A 79 -1.74 -18.32 -2.49
C PRO A 79 -0.25 -18.54 -2.56
N SER A 80 0.34 -18.72 -1.40
CA SER A 80 1.77 -18.97 -1.30
C SER A 80 2.08 -20.32 -1.91
N ALA A 81 3.07 -20.33 -2.79
CA ALA A 81 3.51 -21.59 -3.36
C ALA A 81 4.35 -22.36 -2.36
#